data_83588ee348e4460ad14fb952e169b69e
#
_entry.id   83588ee348e4460ad14fb952e169b69e
#
_cell.length_a   1.000
_cell.length_b   1.000
_cell.length_c   1.000
_cell.angle_alpha   90.00
_cell.angle_beta   90.00
_cell.angle_gamma   90.00
#
_symmetry.space_group_name_H-M   'P 1'
#
loop_
_entity.id
_entity.type
_entity.pdbx_description
1 polymer ?
#
loop_
_entity_poly.entity_id
_entity_poly.type
_entity_poly.pdbx_seq_one_letter_code
_entity_poly.pdbx_strand_id
1 'polypeptide(L)'
;HYDVVVRYQGGGNAGHTVVNEKGKFALHLLPSGIFRDGVVNILGNGVALDCENLLKEMETLRAAGVIITPENLKVSDRASLLLPWHRELDALEEARLADKKYGSTKQGIAPFYGDKYLKIGIQVCTPST
;
A
#
# COMPACT_ATOMS: atom_id res chain seq x y z
N HIS A 1 -17.08 17.01 -4.50
CA HIS A 1 -17.33 16.49 -3.15
C HIS A 1 -17.49 14.98 -3.19
N TYR A 2 -16.70 14.26 -2.40
CA TYR A 2 -16.71 12.80 -2.36
C TYR A 2 -16.83 12.32 -0.91
N ASP A 3 -17.68 11.34 -0.69
CA ASP A 3 -17.87 10.72 0.63
C ASP A 3 -16.99 9.50 0.84
N VAL A 4 -16.53 8.89 -0.25
CA VAL A 4 -15.67 7.69 -0.23
C VAL A 4 -14.53 7.84 -1.23
N VAL A 5 -13.33 7.51 -0.80
CA VAL A 5 -12.14 7.45 -1.67
C VAL A 5 -11.58 6.04 -1.59
N VAL A 6 -11.41 5.39 -2.74
CA VAL A 6 -10.94 4.01 -2.82
C VAL A 6 -9.63 3.95 -3.57
N ARG A 7 -8.62 3.33 -2.96
CA ARG A 7 -7.46 2.86 -3.67
C ARG A 7 -7.68 1.40 -4.01
N TYR A 8 -7.78 1.08 -5.28
CA TYR A 8 -8.18 -0.26 -5.71
C TYR A 8 -7.01 -1.13 -6.19
N GLN A 9 -5.84 -0.54 -6.44
CA GLN A 9 -4.65 -1.27 -6.92
C GLN A 9 -3.35 -0.54 -6.58
N GLY A 10 -2.22 -1.21 -6.86
CA GLY A 10 -0.89 -0.66 -6.64
C GLY A 10 -0.39 -0.85 -5.22
N GLY A 11 0.79 -0.36 -4.95
CA GLY A 11 1.45 -0.51 -3.66
C GLY A 11 2.38 0.67 -3.36
N GLY A 12 3.40 0.43 -2.55
CA GLY A 12 4.37 1.43 -2.16
C GLY A 12 5.42 1.81 -3.21
N ASN A 13 5.31 1.27 -4.43
CA ASN A 13 6.25 1.54 -5.52
C ASN A 13 6.06 2.93 -6.16
N ALA A 14 4.91 3.54 -5.99
CA ALA A 14 4.60 4.88 -6.47
C ALA A 14 4.07 5.71 -5.31
N GLY A 15 4.40 6.98 -5.30
CA GLY A 15 3.94 7.90 -4.26
C GLY A 15 3.26 9.11 -4.85
N HIS A 16 2.48 9.78 -4.04
CA HIS A 16 1.90 11.07 -4.35
C HIS A 16 2.09 12.03 -3.19
N THR A 17 2.24 13.30 -3.52
CA THR A 17 2.48 14.33 -2.51
C THR A 17 1.21 15.14 -2.30
N VAL A 18 0.84 15.30 -1.04
CA VAL A 18 -0.28 16.15 -0.64
C VAL A 18 0.28 17.31 0.18
N VAL A 19 -0.12 18.54 -0.17
CA VAL A 19 0.23 19.74 0.57
C VAL A 19 -1.05 20.36 1.11
N ASN A 20 -1.08 20.61 2.40
CA ASN A 20 -2.23 21.21 3.08
C ASN A 20 -1.77 22.04 4.29
N GLU A 21 -2.71 22.50 5.09
CA GLU A 21 -2.46 23.31 6.29
C GLU A 21 -1.57 22.60 7.32
N LYS A 22 -1.60 21.27 7.35
CA LYS A 22 -0.83 20.45 8.29
C LYS A 22 0.61 20.17 7.83
N GLY A 23 0.91 20.48 6.58
CA GLY A 23 2.23 20.32 6.01
C GLY A 23 2.24 19.63 4.65
N LYS A 24 3.41 19.10 4.30
CA LYS A 24 3.65 18.37 3.06
C LYS A 24 3.86 16.89 3.39
N PHE A 25 3.07 16.03 2.78
CA PHE A 25 3.09 14.60 3.03
C PHE A 25 3.29 13.81 1.74
N ALA A 26 4.21 12.86 1.77
CA ALA A 26 4.39 11.89 0.69
C ALA A 26 3.64 10.60 1.09
N LEU A 27 2.57 10.29 0.38
CA LEU A 27 1.76 9.10 0.61
C LEU A 27 2.08 8.03 -0.42
N HIS A 28 2.21 6.80 0.02
CA HIS A 28 2.43 5.63 -0.84
C HIS A 28 1.25 4.67 -0.81
N LEU A 29 0.63 4.48 0.34
CA LEU A 29 -0.48 3.56 0.53
C LEU A 29 -1.79 4.25 0.88
N LEU A 30 -1.75 5.25 1.76
CA LEU A 30 -2.96 5.92 2.22
C LEU A 30 -3.59 6.77 1.13
N PRO A 31 -4.92 6.70 0.95
CA PRO A 31 -5.63 7.59 0.04
C PRO A 31 -5.59 9.05 0.52
N SER A 32 -5.57 9.98 -0.41
CA SER A 32 -5.52 11.41 -0.10
C SER A 32 -6.75 11.94 0.65
N GLY A 33 -7.87 11.24 0.57
CA GLY A 33 -9.08 11.58 1.32
C GLY A 33 -8.93 11.47 2.83
N ILE A 34 -7.83 10.88 3.33
CA ILE A 34 -7.56 10.76 4.77
C ILE A 34 -7.44 12.12 5.47
N PHE A 35 -7.13 13.18 4.73
CA PHE A 35 -7.02 14.53 5.28
C PHE A 35 -8.37 15.24 5.42
N ARG A 36 -9.45 14.66 4.93
CA ARG A 36 -10.77 15.29 4.92
C ARG A 36 -11.70 14.65 5.94
N ASP A 37 -12.39 15.49 6.69
CA ASP A 37 -13.41 15.03 7.63
C ASP A 37 -14.60 14.44 6.88
N GLY A 38 -15.20 13.40 7.43
CA GLY A 38 -16.38 12.76 6.88
C GLY A 38 -16.18 11.90 5.65
N VAL A 39 -14.92 11.72 5.20
CA VAL A 39 -14.60 10.86 4.07
C VAL A 39 -14.17 9.50 4.57
N VAL A 40 -14.72 8.44 4.00
CA VAL A 40 -14.28 7.05 4.23
C VAL A 40 -13.25 6.68 3.19
N ASN A 41 -12.09 6.24 3.63
CA ASN A 41 -10.99 5.82 2.78
C ASN A 41 -10.88 4.30 2.80
N ILE A 42 -10.76 3.68 1.64
CA ILE A 42 -10.74 2.23 1.51
C ILE A 42 -9.51 1.80 0.74
N LEU A 43 -8.77 0.84 1.31
CA LEU A 43 -7.74 0.08 0.61
C LEU A 43 -8.40 -1.20 0.11
N GLY A 44 -8.59 -1.30 -1.20
CA GLY A 44 -9.30 -2.39 -1.82
C GLY A 44 -8.46 -3.66 -2.00
N ASN A 45 -9.08 -4.71 -2.50
CA ASN A 45 -8.45 -6.02 -2.65
C ASN A 45 -7.34 -6.10 -3.71
N GLY A 46 -7.24 -5.12 -4.60
CA GLY A 46 -6.18 -5.04 -5.60
C GLY A 46 -4.89 -4.39 -5.11
N VAL A 47 -4.88 -3.84 -3.90
CA VAL A 47 -3.70 -3.17 -3.33
C VAL A 47 -2.67 -4.19 -2.86
N ALA A 48 -1.39 -3.90 -3.14
CA ALA A 48 -0.26 -4.61 -2.54
C ALA A 48 -0.02 -4.03 -1.15
N LEU A 49 -0.53 -4.68 -0.12
CA LEU A 49 -0.56 -4.15 1.23
C LEU A 49 0.72 -4.49 1.99
N ASP A 50 1.56 -3.48 2.16
CA ASP A 50 2.74 -3.52 3.01
C ASP A 50 2.37 -2.96 4.38
N CYS A 51 2.12 -3.84 5.34
CA CYS A 51 1.66 -3.44 6.67
C CYS A 51 2.67 -2.57 7.42
N GLU A 52 3.96 -2.83 7.26
CA GLU A 52 4.99 -2.04 7.92
C GLU A 52 4.98 -0.60 7.42
N ASN A 53 4.96 -0.42 6.10
CA ASN A 53 4.91 0.91 5.50
C ASN A 53 3.59 1.62 5.77
N LEU A 54 2.48 0.89 5.78
CA LEU A 54 1.18 1.46 6.13
C LEU A 54 1.18 2.02 7.55
N LEU A 55 1.71 1.27 8.52
CA LEU A 55 1.81 1.72 9.90
C LEU A 55 2.70 2.95 10.02
N LYS A 56 3.83 2.99 9.34
CA LYS A 56 4.73 4.15 9.32
C LYS A 56 4.04 5.40 8.77
N GLU A 57 3.30 5.28 7.67
CA GLU A 57 2.52 6.39 7.11
C GLU A 57 1.45 6.86 8.11
N MET A 58 0.72 5.95 8.72
CA MET A 58 -0.30 6.28 9.72
C MET A 58 0.29 7.02 10.91
N GLU A 59 1.42 6.56 11.44
CA GLU A 59 2.12 7.22 12.56
C GLU A 59 2.57 8.63 12.19
N THR A 60 3.14 8.81 11.00
CA THR A 60 3.57 10.13 10.49
C THR A 60 2.38 11.09 10.42
N LEU A 61 1.25 10.65 9.90
CA LEU A 61 0.06 11.48 9.78
C LEU A 61 -0.56 11.79 11.14
N ARG A 62 -0.62 10.82 12.04
CA ARG A 62 -1.13 11.02 13.42
C ARG A 62 -0.27 12.02 14.18
N ALA A 63 1.04 11.96 14.03
CA ALA A 63 1.95 12.94 14.64
C ALA A 63 1.71 14.37 14.13
N ALA A 64 1.22 14.51 12.91
CA ALA A 64 0.85 15.80 12.32
C ALA A 64 -0.59 16.23 12.65
N GLY A 65 -1.32 15.46 13.46
CA GLY A 65 -2.68 15.78 13.89
C GLY A 65 -3.79 15.24 12.99
N VAL A 66 -3.48 14.35 12.04
CA VAL A 66 -4.50 13.68 11.22
C VAL A 66 -5.17 12.58 12.02
N ILE A 67 -6.51 12.57 12.01
CA ILE A 67 -7.29 11.54 12.71
C ILE A 67 -7.45 10.34 11.78
N ILE A 68 -6.97 9.18 12.25
CA ILE A 68 -7.13 7.90 11.54
C ILE A 68 -7.79 6.91 12.49
N THR A 69 -8.99 6.47 12.12
CA THR A 69 -9.82 5.57 12.93
C THR A 69 -10.41 4.47 12.04
N PRO A 70 -10.98 3.40 12.62
CA PRO A 70 -11.67 2.38 11.83
C PRO A 70 -12.89 2.90 11.04
N GLU A 71 -13.40 4.08 11.40
CA GLU A 71 -14.52 4.70 10.70
C GLU A 71 -14.08 5.39 9.41
N ASN A 72 -12.87 5.95 9.36
CA ASN A 72 -12.41 6.70 8.19
C ASN A 72 -11.34 5.99 7.35
N LEU A 73 -10.78 4.89 7.83
CA LEU A 73 -9.86 4.06 7.07
C LEU A 73 -10.27 2.59 7.20
N LYS A 74 -10.59 1.98 6.06
CA LYS A 74 -10.99 0.58 5.98
C LYS A 74 -10.06 -0.16 5.02
N VAL A 75 -9.73 -1.40 5.34
CA VAL A 75 -8.89 -2.26 4.52
C VAL A 75 -9.69 -3.51 4.18
N SER A 76 -9.69 -3.89 2.91
CA SER A 76 -10.33 -5.14 2.50
C SER A 76 -9.67 -6.34 3.18
N ASP A 77 -10.48 -7.22 3.72
CA ASP A 77 -10.01 -8.48 4.28
C ASP A 77 -9.41 -9.42 3.22
N ARG A 78 -9.73 -9.16 1.95
CA ARG A 78 -9.19 -9.90 0.79
C ARG A 78 -8.00 -9.22 0.14
N ALA A 79 -7.52 -8.11 0.68
CA ALA A 79 -6.27 -7.50 0.22
C ALA A 79 -5.10 -8.46 0.45
N SER A 80 -4.23 -8.59 -0.54
CA SER A 80 -3.06 -9.45 -0.43
C SER A 80 -1.90 -8.72 0.24
N LEU A 81 -1.13 -9.45 1.05
CA LEU A 81 -0.01 -8.89 1.78
C LEU A 81 1.25 -8.88 0.92
N LEU A 82 1.93 -7.75 0.87
CA LEU A 82 3.29 -7.65 0.36
C LEU A 82 4.23 -7.97 1.52
N LEU A 83 5.04 -9.02 1.35
CA LEU A 83 5.85 -9.57 2.41
C LEU A 83 7.34 -9.29 2.16
N PRO A 84 8.20 -9.36 3.19
CA PRO A 84 9.62 -9.04 3.02
C PRO A 84 10.31 -9.83 1.92
N TRP A 85 9.96 -11.09 1.73
CA TRP A 85 10.54 -11.89 0.66
C TRP A 85 10.17 -11.44 -0.76
N HIS A 86 9.06 -10.74 -0.96
CA HIS A 86 8.73 -10.15 -2.25
C HIS A 86 9.77 -9.10 -2.65
N ARG A 87 10.22 -8.27 -1.70
CA ARG A 87 11.27 -7.29 -1.93
C ARG A 87 12.62 -7.95 -2.22
N GLU A 88 12.94 -8.99 -1.48
CA GLU A 88 14.19 -9.75 -1.69
C GLU A 88 14.20 -10.41 -3.06
N LEU A 89 13.10 -11.04 -3.47
CA LEU A 89 12.96 -11.64 -4.80
C LEU A 89 13.11 -10.60 -5.91
N ASP A 90 12.47 -9.44 -5.76
CA ASP A 90 12.56 -8.36 -6.73
C ASP A 90 14.01 -7.87 -6.90
N ALA A 91 14.72 -7.68 -5.80
CA ALA A 91 16.12 -7.28 -5.81
C ALA A 91 17.02 -8.35 -6.44
N LEU A 92 16.77 -9.62 -6.12
CA LEU A 92 17.54 -10.76 -6.69
C LEU A 92 17.31 -10.91 -8.20
N GLU A 93 16.07 -10.74 -8.67
CA GLU A 93 15.75 -10.78 -10.10
C GLU A 93 16.40 -9.63 -10.86
N GLU A 94 16.39 -8.42 -10.33
CA GLU A 94 17.10 -7.29 -10.93
C GLU A 94 18.61 -7.55 -11.02
N ALA A 95 19.21 -8.10 -9.95
CA ALA A 95 20.62 -8.44 -9.94
C ALA A 95 20.93 -9.57 -10.94
N ARG A 96 20.05 -10.56 -11.06
CA ARG A 96 20.21 -11.68 -12.01
C ARG A 96 20.16 -11.22 -13.46
N LEU A 97 19.33 -10.24 -13.77
CA LEU A 97 19.19 -9.72 -15.12
C LEU A 97 20.38 -8.86 -15.56
N ALA A 98 21.17 -8.35 -14.63
CA ALA A 98 22.36 -7.52 -14.89
C ALA A 98 22.05 -6.37 -15.86
N ASP A 99 22.67 -6.38 -17.06
CA ASP A 99 22.49 -5.31 -18.05
C ASP A 99 21.09 -5.24 -18.69
N LYS A 100 20.27 -6.27 -18.46
CA LYS A 100 18.88 -6.35 -18.96
C LYS A 100 17.86 -6.00 -17.88
N LYS A 101 18.23 -5.23 -16.90
CA LYS A 101 17.34 -4.83 -15.80
C LYS A 101 16.11 -4.08 -16.29
N TYR A 102 14.98 -4.37 -15.68
CA TYR A 102 13.70 -3.70 -15.97
C TYR A 102 13.57 -2.33 -15.28
N GLY A 103 14.53 -1.96 -14.42
CA GLY A 103 14.43 -0.72 -13.65
C GLY A 103 13.41 -0.81 -12.52
N SER A 104 13.29 -1.97 -11.89
CA SER A 104 12.39 -2.18 -10.76
C SER A 104 12.69 -1.22 -9.61
N THR A 105 11.63 -0.77 -8.92
CA THR A 105 11.74 0.02 -7.68
C THR A 105 12.23 -0.81 -6.49
N LYS A 106 12.36 -2.14 -6.64
CA LYS A 106 12.73 -3.11 -5.59
C LYS A 106 11.77 -3.10 -4.40
N GLN A 107 10.52 -2.70 -4.63
CA GLN A 107 9.46 -2.74 -3.62
C GLN A 107 8.71 -4.06 -3.57
N GLY A 108 9.09 -5.03 -4.41
CA GLY A 108 8.51 -6.37 -4.42
C GLY A 108 7.20 -6.49 -5.19
N ILE A 109 6.86 -5.52 -6.03
CA ILE A 109 5.56 -5.45 -6.71
C ILE A 109 5.39 -6.58 -7.73
N ALA A 110 6.39 -6.84 -8.57
CA ALA A 110 6.31 -7.91 -9.58
C ALA A 110 6.19 -9.31 -8.93
N PRO A 111 7.04 -9.72 -7.97
CA PRO A 111 6.86 -10.99 -7.28
C PRO A 111 5.54 -11.07 -6.50
N PHE A 112 5.10 -9.97 -5.90
CA PHE A 112 3.83 -9.91 -5.19
C PHE A 112 2.65 -10.24 -6.11
N TYR A 113 2.52 -9.55 -7.23
CA TYR A 113 1.42 -9.80 -8.17
C TYR A 113 1.55 -11.16 -8.86
N GLY A 114 2.78 -11.64 -9.10
CA GLY A 114 3.01 -12.99 -9.56
C GLY A 114 2.38 -14.02 -8.61
N ASP A 115 2.66 -13.93 -7.32
CA ASP A 115 2.09 -14.81 -6.29
C ASP A 115 0.57 -14.66 -6.22
N LYS A 116 0.06 -13.44 -6.27
CA LYS A 116 -1.38 -13.17 -6.23
C LYS A 116 -2.12 -13.87 -7.37
N TYR A 117 -1.65 -13.72 -8.60
CA TYR A 117 -2.30 -14.31 -9.76
C TYR A 117 -2.11 -15.82 -9.86
N LEU A 118 -1.03 -16.37 -9.31
CA LEU A 118 -0.85 -17.81 -9.12
C LEU A 118 -1.67 -18.35 -7.95
N LYS A 119 -2.34 -17.47 -7.19
CA LYS A 119 -3.19 -17.82 -6.03
C LYS A 119 -2.42 -18.45 -4.87
N ILE A 120 -1.16 -18.10 -4.72
CA ILE A 120 -0.30 -18.55 -3.61
C ILE A 120 0.04 -17.40 -2.64
N GLY A 121 -0.50 -16.20 -2.88
CA GLY A 121 -0.32 -15.04 -2.00
C GLY A 121 -1.10 -15.15 -0.70
N ILE A 122 -0.69 -14.37 0.29
CA ILE A 122 -1.33 -14.30 1.61
C ILE A 122 -2.21 -13.05 1.66
N GLN A 123 -3.45 -13.21 2.08
CA GLN A 123 -4.42 -12.13 2.26
C GLN A 123 -4.50 -11.68 3.73
N VAL A 124 -5.05 -10.50 3.96
CA VAL A 124 -5.29 -9.94 5.30
C VAL A 124 -6.10 -10.92 6.16
N CYS A 125 -7.16 -11.48 5.59
CA CYS A 125 -7.93 -12.55 6.21
C CYS A 125 -7.77 -13.82 5.39
N THR A 126 -6.90 -14.71 5.81
CA THR A 126 -6.76 -16.03 5.20
C THR A 126 -7.69 -16.99 5.95
N PRO A 127 -8.69 -17.60 5.28
CA PRO A 127 -9.57 -18.56 5.95
C PRO A 127 -8.77 -19.70 6.55
N SER A 128 -9.08 -20.05 7.78
CA SER A 128 -8.56 -21.28 8.38
C SER A 128 -9.26 -22.48 7.73
N THR A 129 -8.48 -23.39 7.23
CA THR A 129 -9.01 -24.65 6.67
C THR A 129 -9.30 -25.67 7.74
#